data_3ab402ae67a05ab025e5abbb815de592
#
_entry.id   3ab402ae67a05ab025e5abbb815de592
#
_cell.length_a   1.000
_cell.length_b   1.000
_cell.length_c   1.000
_cell.angle_alpha   90.00
_cell.angle_beta   90.00
_cell.angle_gamma   90.00
#
_symmetry.space_group_name_H-M   'P 1'
#
loop_
_entity.id
_entity.type
_entity.pdbx_description
1 polymer ?
#
loop_
_entity_poly.entity_id
_entity_poly.type
_entity_poly.pdbx_seq_one_letter_code
_entity_poly.pdbx_strand_id
1 'polypeptide(L)'
;MYKRQPASEQQLESVGGDQARYDSEIRPKLAVQVVEEMRERGADPDIWKIEGLDTTDDCENVSKVIKDGGREDVIAVVLGRGANDEKVNEWLRAGSSVDGYKGFAIGRSIFWDSLKGWHTGEKSREDAVSEIANSYLSFISVYQNGS
;
A
#
# COMPACT_ATOMS: atom_id res chain seq x y z
N MET A 1 11.69 -12.02 -3.75
CA MET A 1 11.44 -10.64 -3.27
C MET A 1 11.44 -9.72 -4.48
N TYR A 2 10.25 -9.37 -4.96
CA TYR A 2 10.10 -8.45 -6.09
C TYR A 2 10.59 -7.07 -5.67
N LYS A 3 11.71 -6.63 -6.23
CA LYS A 3 12.16 -5.27 -6.02
C LYS A 3 11.20 -4.35 -6.75
N ARG A 4 10.53 -3.47 -5.99
CA ARG A 4 9.88 -2.28 -6.49
C ARG A 4 10.76 -1.65 -7.56
N GLN A 5 10.32 -1.69 -8.83
CA GLN A 5 10.89 -0.79 -9.81
C GLN A 5 10.21 0.58 -9.62
N PRO A 6 10.96 1.67 -9.51
CA PRO A 6 10.37 2.99 -9.70
C PRO A 6 9.62 2.97 -11.04
N ALA A 7 8.59 3.81 -11.17
CA ALA A 7 7.97 4.07 -12.45
C ALA A 7 9.09 4.13 -13.48
N SER A 8 9.00 3.36 -14.55
CA SER A 8 10.04 3.45 -15.58
C SER A 8 10.09 4.91 -16.00
N GLU A 9 11.27 5.43 -16.27
CA GLU A 9 11.43 6.82 -16.74
C GLU A 9 10.44 7.13 -17.87
N GLN A 10 10.22 6.17 -18.78
CA GLN A 10 9.24 6.28 -19.87
C GLN A 10 7.78 6.47 -19.38
N GLN A 11 7.38 5.80 -18.31
CA GLN A 11 6.02 5.94 -17.77
C GLN A 11 5.83 7.29 -17.09
N LEU A 12 6.85 7.77 -16.39
CA LEU A 12 6.84 9.10 -15.80
C LEU A 12 6.91 10.20 -16.89
N GLU A 13 7.73 10.00 -17.91
CA GLU A 13 7.81 10.89 -19.08
C GLU A 13 6.48 10.98 -19.84
N SER A 14 5.67 9.90 -19.90
CA SER A 14 4.37 9.92 -20.57
C SER A 14 3.37 10.91 -19.96
N VAL A 15 3.57 11.29 -18.70
CA VAL A 15 2.79 12.31 -17.98
C VAL A 15 3.59 13.60 -17.74
N GLY A 16 4.66 13.82 -18.52
CA GLY A 16 5.48 15.02 -18.46
C GLY A 16 6.35 15.12 -17.20
N GLY A 17 6.69 14.01 -16.57
CA GLY A 17 7.47 13.96 -15.31
C GLY A 17 6.65 14.27 -14.07
N ASP A 18 5.34 14.43 -14.19
CA ASP A 18 4.43 14.74 -13.08
C ASP A 18 4.11 13.48 -12.27
N GLN A 19 4.67 13.38 -11.06
CA GLN A 19 4.48 12.24 -10.16
C GLN A 19 3.02 12.11 -9.70
N ALA A 20 2.31 13.21 -9.46
CA ALA A 20 0.92 13.16 -9.02
C ALA A 20 0.02 12.62 -10.14
N ARG A 21 0.23 13.04 -11.37
CA ARG A 21 -0.46 12.49 -12.54
C ARG A 21 -0.12 11.03 -12.78
N TYR A 22 1.14 10.65 -12.62
CA TYR A 22 1.52 9.24 -12.68
C TYR A 22 0.76 8.41 -11.65
N ASP A 23 0.72 8.86 -10.40
CA ASP A 23 0.08 8.14 -9.30
C ASP A 23 -1.45 8.02 -9.47
N SER A 24 -2.11 9.02 -10.07
CA SER A 24 -3.56 9.02 -10.26
C SER A 24 -4.03 8.46 -11.63
N GLU A 25 -3.28 8.65 -12.71
CA GLU A 25 -3.73 8.30 -14.05
C GLU A 25 -3.12 6.98 -14.59
N ILE A 26 -1.88 6.67 -14.21
CA ILE A 26 -1.11 5.56 -14.78
C ILE A 26 -1.00 4.38 -13.82
N ARG A 27 -0.58 4.63 -12.58
CA ARG A 27 -0.31 3.57 -11.59
C ARG A 27 -1.51 2.67 -11.29
N PRO A 28 -2.77 3.15 -11.17
CA PRO A 28 -3.90 2.26 -10.93
C PRO A 28 -4.11 1.24 -12.06
N LYS A 29 -3.99 1.67 -13.31
CA LYS A 29 -4.09 0.80 -14.49
C LYS A 29 -2.98 -0.24 -14.53
N LEU A 30 -1.76 0.18 -14.20
CA LEU A 30 -0.62 -0.74 -14.12
C LEU A 30 -0.78 -1.77 -12.99
N ALA A 31 -1.39 -1.40 -11.87
CA ALA A 31 -1.66 -2.33 -10.78
C ALA A 31 -2.58 -3.47 -11.24
N VAL A 32 -3.65 -3.15 -11.97
CA VAL A 32 -4.54 -4.14 -12.59
C VAL A 32 -3.79 -5.02 -13.58
N GLN A 33 -3.09 -4.42 -14.54
CA GLN A 33 -2.34 -5.16 -15.57
C GLN A 33 -1.30 -6.12 -14.97
N VAL A 34 -0.58 -5.69 -13.93
CA VAL A 34 0.41 -6.55 -13.26
C VAL A 34 -0.25 -7.76 -12.62
N VAL A 35 -1.40 -7.58 -11.97
CA VAL A 35 -2.15 -8.71 -11.40
C VAL A 35 -2.59 -9.68 -12.50
N GLU A 36 -3.16 -9.17 -13.60
CA GLU A 36 -3.58 -9.99 -14.75
C GLU A 36 -2.41 -10.77 -15.33
N GLU A 37 -1.31 -10.10 -15.67
CA GLU A 37 -0.12 -10.75 -16.25
C GLU A 37 0.50 -11.79 -15.32
N MET A 38 0.55 -11.53 -14.01
CA MET A 38 1.08 -12.49 -13.05
C MET A 38 0.20 -13.74 -12.97
N ARG A 39 -1.12 -13.57 -12.99
CA ARG A 39 -2.08 -14.68 -12.99
C ARG A 39 -1.99 -15.49 -14.30
N GLU A 40 -1.93 -14.84 -15.44
CA GLU A 40 -1.73 -15.51 -16.74
C GLU A 40 -0.47 -16.36 -16.77
N ARG A 41 0.57 -15.96 -16.03
CA ARG A 41 1.83 -16.71 -15.87
C ARG A 41 1.80 -17.76 -14.76
N GLY A 42 0.63 -18.00 -14.16
CA GLY A 42 0.42 -19.04 -13.15
C GLY A 42 0.74 -18.61 -11.71
N ALA A 43 0.91 -17.32 -11.42
CA ALA A 43 0.99 -16.84 -10.04
C ALA A 43 -0.40 -16.88 -9.39
N ASP A 44 -0.51 -17.58 -8.26
CA ASP A 44 -1.78 -17.76 -7.54
C ASP A 44 -1.62 -17.53 -6.03
N PRO A 45 -1.29 -16.30 -5.60
CA PRO A 45 -1.14 -15.99 -4.19
C PRO A 45 -2.49 -15.83 -3.48
N ASP A 46 -2.54 -16.17 -2.19
CA ASP A 46 -3.69 -15.91 -1.32
C ASP A 46 -3.79 -14.44 -0.91
N ILE A 47 -2.66 -13.73 -0.87
CA ILE A 47 -2.58 -12.34 -0.44
C ILE A 47 -1.78 -11.51 -1.44
N TRP A 48 -2.42 -10.50 -2.00
CA TRP A 48 -1.78 -9.49 -2.83
C TRP A 48 -1.38 -8.27 -1.99
N LYS A 49 -0.12 -7.88 -2.07
CA LYS A 49 0.38 -6.66 -1.46
C LYS A 49 0.44 -5.56 -2.50
N ILE A 50 -0.56 -4.69 -2.50
CA ILE A 50 -0.77 -3.65 -3.50
C ILE A 50 -0.30 -2.29 -2.96
N GLU A 51 0.45 -1.54 -3.76
CA GLU A 51 0.77 -0.15 -3.42
C GLU A 51 -0.51 0.66 -3.26
N GLY A 52 -0.56 1.52 -2.23
CA GLY A 52 -1.74 2.32 -1.94
C GLY A 52 -2.25 3.08 -3.16
N LEU A 53 -3.55 3.06 -3.40
CA LEU A 53 -4.24 3.73 -4.49
C LEU A 53 -5.05 4.90 -3.94
N ASP A 54 -5.22 5.96 -4.75
CA ASP A 54 -5.77 7.22 -4.29
C ASP A 54 -7.30 7.19 -4.14
N THR A 55 -7.98 6.30 -4.86
CA THR A 55 -9.43 6.23 -4.87
C THR A 55 -9.96 4.83 -4.54
N THR A 56 -11.18 4.78 -3.99
CA THR A 56 -11.91 3.54 -3.75
C THR A 56 -12.17 2.78 -5.06
N ASP A 57 -12.52 3.49 -6.14
CA ASP A 57 -12.77 2.89 -7.46
C ASP A 57 -11.53 2.15 -7.99
N ASP A 58 -10.33 2.71 -7.83
CA ASP A 58 -9.09 2.04 -8.21
C ASP A 58 -8.84 0.77 -7.38
N CYS A 59 -9.11 0.83 -6.08
CA CYS A 59 -9.04 -0.33 -5.20
C CYS A 59 -10.07 -1.41 -5.61
N GLU A 60 -11.30 -1.01 -5.96
CA GLU A 60 -12.31 -1.94 -6.46
C GLU A 60 -11.89 -2.63 -7.75
N ASN A 61 -11.29 -1.90 -8.69
CA ASN A 61 -10.80 -2.47 -9.94
C ASN A 61 -9.73 -3.54 -9.70
N VAL A 62 -8.80 -3.29 -8.79
CA VAL A 62 -7.81 -4.31 -8.37
C VAL A 62 -8.49 -5.47 -7.65
N SER A 63 -9.45 -5.21 -6.75
CA SER A 63 -10.19 -6.24 -6.04
C SER A 63 -10.92 -7.18 -7.00
N LYS A 64 -11.57 -6.64 -8.04
CA LYS A 64 -12.25 -7.44 -9.08
C LYS A 64 -11.28 -8.40 -9.77
N VAL A 65 -10.11 -7.92 -10.16
CA VAL A 65 -9.12 -8.74 -10.89
C VAL A 65 -8.51 -9.83 -10.01
N ILE A 66 -8.19 -9.54 -8.74
CA ILE A 66 -7.64 -10.57 -7.84
C ILE A 66 -8.64 -11.67 -7.50
N LYS A 67 -9.95 -11.36 -7.50
CA LYS A 67 -11.05 -12.30 -7.22
C LYS A 67 -11.61 -13.00 -8.46
N ASP A 68 -11.25 -12.56 -9.64
CA ASP A 68 -11.74 -13.14 -10.89
C ASP A 68 -11.49 -14.66 -10.97
N GLY A 69 -12.40 -15.39 -11.62
CA GLY A 69 -12.30 -16.85 -11.76
C GLY A 69 -12.68 -17.62 -10.48
N GLY A 70 -13.53 -17.07 -9.62
CA GLY A 70 -14.05 -17.75 -8.42
C GLY A 70 -13.12 -17.75 -7.23
N ARG A 71 -12.18 -16.79 -7.15
CA ARG A 71 -11.17 -16.66 -6.09
C ARG A 71 -11.64 -15.71 -4.98
N GLU A 72 -12.81 -15.94 -4.43
CA GLU A 72 -13.46 -15.04 -3.46
C GLU A 72 -12.66 -14.87 -2.15
N ASP A 73 -11.88 -15.87 -1.76
CA ASP A 73 -11.08 -15.86 -0.52
C ASP A 73 -9.74 -15.10 -0.66
N VAL A 74 -9.35 -14.72 -1.87
CA VAL A 74 -8.12 -13.96 -2.11
C VAL A 74 -8.29 -12.51 -1.68
N ILE A 75 -7.29 -11.98 -0.99
CA ILE A 75 -7.35 -10.64 -0.43
C ILE A 75 -6.19 -9.75 -0.91
N ALA A 76 -6.40 -8.44 -0.79
CA ALA A 76 -5.34 -7.45 -0.91
C ALA A 76 -5.03 -6.79 0.45
N VAL A 77 -3.79 -6.32 0.59
CA VAL A 77 -3.36 -5.45 1.69
C VAL A 77 -2.66 -4.22 1.13
N VAL A 78 -2.91 -3.06 1.75
CA VAL A 78 -2.34 -1.78 1.33
C VAL A 78 -0.86 -1.69 1.72
N LEU A 79 0.01 -1.36 0.77
CA LEU A 79 1.44 -1.08 0.99
C LEU A 79 1.69 0.43 1.02
N GLY A 80 2.33 0.93 2.07
CA GLY A 80 2.57 2.36 2.31
C GLY A 80 3.61 3.03 1.40
N ARG A 81 4.32 2.31 0.52
CA ARG A 81 5.27 2.82 -0.50
C ARG A 81 6.34 3.80 0.01
N GLY A 82 6.44 4.06 1.32
CA GLY A 82 7.34 5.07 1.90
C GLY A 82 6.86 6.51 1.68
N ALA A 83 5.58 6.70 1.44
CA ALA A 83 4.93 7.99 1.48
C ALA A 83 4.85 8.52 2.93
N ASN A 84 4.52 9.82 3.08
CA ASN A 84 4.23 10.39 4.38
C ASN A 84 2.93 9.82 4.97
N ASP A 85 2.71 10.04 6.25
CA ASP A 85 1.57 9.46 6.98
C ASP A 85 0.22 9.96 6.46
N GLU A 86 0.12 11.20 6.01
CA GLU A 86 -1.10 11.77 5.44
C GLU A 86 -1.53 11.00 4.19
N LYS A 87 -0.59 10.77 3.27
CA LYS A 87 -0.86 10.02 2.04
C LYS A 87 -1.14 8.54 2.31
N VAL A 88 -0.43 7.95 3.27
CA VAL A 88 -0.74 6.58 3.71
C VAL A 88 -2.15 6.49 4.28
N ASN A 89 -2.57 7.45 5.09
CA ASN A 89 -3.91 7.50 5.66
C ASN A 89 -5.01 7.64 4.58
N GLU A 90 -4.78 8.41 3.52
CA GLU A 90 -5.68 8.46 2.36
C GLU A 90 -5.84 7.08 1.71
N TRP A 91 -4.75 6.39 1.44
CA TRP A 91 -4.75 5.05 0.86
C TRP A 91 -5.41 4.00 1.76
N LEU A 92 -5.23 4.12 3.07
CA LEU A 92 -5.90 3.22 4.02
C LEU A 92 -7.41 3.41 3.99
N ARG A 93 -7.90 4.66 3.94
CA ARG A 93 -9.34 4.95 3.82
C ARG A 93 -9.90 4.45 2.49
N ALA A 94 -9.19 4.67 1.38
CA ALA A 94 -9.63 4.18 0.07
C ALA A 94 -9.74 2.65 0.05
N GLY A 95 -8.74 1.94 0.57
CA GLY A 95 -8.74 0.47 0.60
C GLY A 95 -9.70 -0.13 1.61
N SER A 96 -9.87 0.48 2.80
CA SER A 96 -10.73 -0.08 3.85
C SER A 96 -12.19 -0.20 3.46
N SER A 97 -12.65 0.63 2.53
CA SER A 97 -14.03 0.63 2.01
C SER A 97 -14.30 -0.50 1.00
N VAL A 98 -13.27 -1.24 0.56
CA VAL A 98 -13.39 -2.24 -0.51
C VAL A 98 -13.33 -3.65 0.05
N ASP A 99 -14.30 -4.49 -0.29
CA ASP A 99 -14.39 -5.88 0.22
C ASP A 99 -13.18 -6.72 -0.15
N GLY A 100 -12.41 -6.54 -1.08
CA GLY A 100 -11.18 -7.29 -1.37
C GLY A 100 -10.00 -6.93 -0.49
N TYR A 101 -10.00 -5.77 0.16
CA TYR A 101 -8.92 -5.33 1.03
C TYR A 101 -9.20 -5.70 2.48
N LYS A 102 -8.25 -6.36 3.15
CA LYS A 102 -8.43 -6.85 4.53
C LYS A 102 -7.39 -6.35 5.52
N GLY A 103 -6.62 -5.33 5.14
CA GLY A 103 -5.61 -4.76 6.03
C GLY A 103 -4.51 -4.02 5.29
N PHE A 104 -3.39 -3.84 5.97
CA PHE A 104 -2.24 -3.14 5.42
C PHE A 104 -0.91 -3.80 5.80
N ALA A 105 0.13 -3.48 5.04
CA ALA A 105 1.51 -3.89 5.30
C ALA A 105 2.44 -2.67 5.21
N ILE A 106 2.27 -1.76 6.18
CA ILE A 106 3.08 -0.56 6.36
C ILE A 106 4.24 -0.92 7.29
N GLY A 107 5.43 -0.45 6.99
CA GLY A 107 6.63 -0.78 7.75
C GLY A 107 7.36 0.46 8.26
N ARG A 108 8.24 1.05 7.44
CA ARG A 108 9.15 2.12 7.89
C ARG A 108 8.45 3.33 8.50
N SER A 109 7.31 3.74 7.99
CA SER A 109 6.50 4.83 8.56
C SER A 109 6.08 4.55 10.01
N ILE A 110 5.99 3.28 10.41
CA ILE A 110 5.62 2.90 11.78
C ILE A 110 6.82 2.93 12.72
N PHE A 111 7.97 2.39 12.30
CA PHE A 111 9.04 2.06 13.25
C PHE A 111 10.36 2.81 13.03
N TRP A 112 10.60 3.38 11.84
CA TRP A 112 11.94 3.79 11.44
C TRP A 112 12.55 4.89 12.32
N ASP A 113 11.80 5.96 12.59
CA ASP A 113 12.33 7.10 13.33
C ASP A 113 12.52 6.77 14.80
N SER A 114 11.61 6.01 15.40
CA SER A 114 11.74 5.57 16.78
C SER A 114 12.88 4.57 16.95
N LEU A 115 13.04 3.63 16.02
CA LEU A 115 14.15 2.68 16.01
C LEU A 115 15.50 3.40 15.84
N LYS A 116 15.56 4.39 14.95
CA LYS A 116 16.76 5.20 14.74
C LYS A 116 17.11 6.01 15.99
N GLY A 117 16.13 6.68 16.60
CA GLY A 117 16.33 7.46 17.83
C GLY A 117 16.83 6.60 18.98
N TRP A 118 16.32 5.38 19.13
CA TRP A 118 16.87 4.43 20.10
C TRP A 118 18.31 4.01 19.75
N HIS A 119 18.57 3.66 18.50
CA HIS A 119 19.90 3.23 18.04
C HIS A 119 20.97 4.32 18.22
N THR A 120 20.62 5.58 18.03
CA THR A 120 21.54 6.74 18.22
C THR A 120 21.65 7.20 19.67
N GLY A 121 20.87 6.63 20.59
CA GLY A 121 20.86 7.02 22.00
C GLY A 121 20.03 8.28 22.30
N GLU A 122 19.27 8.78 21.32
CA GLU A 122 18.37 9.94 21.50
C GLU A 122 17.10 9.57 22.29
N LYS A 123 16.71 8.31 22.27
CA LYS A 123 15.52 7.79 22.94
C LYS A 123 15.83 6.55 23.77
N SER A 124 15.10 6.35 24.85
CA SER A 124 15.13 5.08 25.57
C SER A 124 14.50 3.96 24.73
N ARG A 125 14.77 2.70 25.07
CA ARG A 125 14.12 1.55 24.43
C ARG A 125 12.61 1.56 24.69
N GLU A 126 12.21 1.91 25.90
CA GLU A 126 10.84 1.98 26.36
C GLU A 126 10.04 3.03 25.56
N ASP A 127 10.61 4.23 25.37
CA ASP A 127 10.00 5.28 24.57
C ASP A 127 9.86 4.85 23.10
N ALA A 128 10.90 4.29 22.53
CA ALA A 128 10.86 3.82 21.14
C ALA A 128 9.79 2.73 20.93
N VAL A 129 9.67 1.77 21.84
CA VAL A 129 8.63 0.73 21.79
C VAL A 129 7.23 1.35 21.89
N SER A 130 7.03 2.29 22.82
CA SER A 130 5.75 2.97 23.00
C SER A 130 5.33 3.77 21.77
N GLU A 131 6.28 4.50 21.17
CA GLU A 131 6.04 5.27 19.95
C GLU A 131 5.68 4.37 18.77
N ILE A 132 6.41 3.26 18.58
CA ILE A 132 6.11 2.29 17.52
C ILE A 132 4.71 1.70 17.70
N ALA A 133 4.35 1.32 18.93
CA ALA A 133 3.03 0.79 19.23
C ALA A 133 1.93 1.81 18.94
N ASN A 134 2.10 3.06 19.37
CA ASN A 134 1.14 4.14 19.14
C ASN A 134 0.99 4.46 17.65
N SER A 135 2.10 4.51 16.90
CA SER A 135 2.07 4.71 15.45
C SER A 135 1.29 3.58 14.76
N TYR A 136 1.52 2.32 15.14
CA TYR A 136 0.79 1.20 14.57
C TYR A 136 -0.71 1.26 14.88
N LEU A 137 -1.08 1.56 16.12
CA LEU A 137 -2.47 1.70 16.55
C LEU A 137 -3.18 2.85 15.84
N SER A 138 -2.47 3.94 15.54
CA SER A 138 -3.01 5.05 14.74
C SER A 138 -3.41 4.60 13.33
N PHE A 139 -2.57 3.85 12.63
CA PHE A 139 -2.92 3.30 11.30
C PHE A 139 -4.06 2.28 11.37
N ILE A 140 -4.11 1.44 12.42
CA ILE A 140 -5.26 0.55 12.65
C ILE A 140 -6.55 1.35 12.78
N SER A 141 -6.53 2.41 13.60
CA SER A 141 -7.70 3.27 13.81
C SER A 141 -8.16 3.93 12.50
N VAL A 142 -7.24 4.42 11.67
CA VAL A 142 -7.58 5.00 10.37
C VAL A 142 -8.23 3.95 9.46
N TYR A 143 -7.67 2.74 9.41
CA TYR A 143 -8.19 1.66 8.57
C TYR A 143 -9.60 1.22 9.03
N GLN A 144 -9.81 1.07 10.33
CA GLN A 144 -11.10 0.62 10.89
C GLN A 144 -12.22 1.68 10.79
N ASN A 145 -11.86 2.98 10.85
CA ASN A 145 -12.82 4.07 10.80
C ASN A 145 -12.99 4.66 9.39
N GLY A 146 -12.27 4.18 8.42
CA GLY A 146 -12.35 4.62 7.02
C GLY A 146 -13.42 3.90 6.21
N SER A 147 -14.06 2.88 6.79
CA SER A 147 -15.12 2.09 6.19
C SER A 147 -16.51 2.57 6.59
#